data_1aede9fffe1f66513ab8d4b5a8712edb
#
_entry.id   1aede9fffe1f66513ab8d4b5a8712edb
#
_cell.length_a   1.000
_cell.length_b   1.000
_cell.length_c   1.000
_cell.angle_alpha   90.00
_cell.angle_beta   90.00
_cell.angle_gamma   90.00
#
_symmetry.space_group_name_H-M   'P 1'
#
loop_
_entity.id
_entity.type
_entity.pdbx_description
1 polymer ?
#
loop_
_entity_poly.entity_id
_entity_poly.type
_entity_poly.pdbx_seq_one_letter_code
_entity_poly.pdbx_strand_id
1 'polypeptide(L)'
;MYKAAIFDMDGTILDTLEDLADSLNVALQKFNMPTHSKDEVRTYVGNGIHKTIERAVPPNTSNEDIERVYEFFTEYYKDHCQIKTKPYNGIKELIMNLRNRGILTAVISNKNNEAVKDLCHLMFADCFDYCLGDTPGIKLKPHREMVDIT
;
A
#
# COMPACT_ATOMS: atom_id res chain seq x y z
N MET A 1 2.53 -6.70 -29.38
CA MET A 1 3.28 -7.26 -28.22
C MET A 1 3.34 -6.18 -27.14
N TYR A 2 3.01 -6.49 -25.90
CA TYR A 2 3.13 -5.53 -24.78
C TYR A 2 4.61 -5.24 -24.51
N LYS A 3 4.93 -3.98 -24.19
CA LYS A 3 6.31 -3.52 -23.91
C LYS A 3 6.57 -3.31 -22.42
N ALA A 4 5.51 -3.10 -21.64
CA ALA A 4 5.58 -2.89 -20.20
C ALA A 4 4.41 -3.57 -19.48
N ALA A 5 4.64 -3.94 -18.23
CA ALA A 5 3.63 -4.42 -17.28
C ALA A 5 3.71 -3.57 -16.02
N ILE A 6 2.61 -2.91 -15.68
CA ILE A 6 2.49 -2.07 -14.51
C ILE A 6 1.59 -2.79 -13.49
N PHE A 7 2.08 -2.95 -12.28
CA PHE A 7 1.40 -3.65 -11.20
C PHE A 7 0.96 -2.68 -10.10
N ASP A 8 -0.19 -2.94 -9.51
CA ASP A 8 -0.51 -2.44 -8.18
C ASP A 8 0.24 -3.26 -7.13
N MET A 9 0.41 -2.72 -5.92
CA MET A 9 1.15 -3.37 -4.84
C MET A 9 0.24 -4.13 -3.88
N ASP A 10 -0.54 -3.40 -3.09
CA ASP A 10 -1.29 -3.93 -1.95
C ASP A 10 -2.47 -4.80 -2.44
N GLY A 11 -2.46 -6.09 -2.09
CA GLY A 11 -3.49 -7.03 -2.52
C GLY A 11 -3.34 -7.54 -3.97
N THR A 12 -2.27 -7.13 -4.69
CA THR A 12 -1.98 -7.55 -6.07
C THR A 12 -0.67 -8.33 -6.16
N ILE A 13 0.45 -7.73 -5.79
CA ILE A 13 1.76 -8.43 -5.76
C ILE A 13 2.22 -8.76 -4.34
N LEU A 14 1.74 -8.05 -3.33
CA LEU A 14 2.01 -8.27 -1.91
C LEU A 14 0.72 -8.49 -1.12
N ASP A 15 0.72 -9.47 -0.23
CA ASP A 15 -0.27 -9.60 0.84
C ASP A 15 0.18 -8.73 2.02
N THR A 16 -0.34 -7.51 2.07
CA THR A 16 0.00 -6.48 3.07
C THR A 16 -1.09 -6.31 4.13
N LEU A 17 -2.20 -7.04 3.98
CA LEU A 17 -3.42 -6.77 4.74
C LEU A 17 -3.25 -6.97 6.26
N GLU A 18 -2.43 -7.95 6.67
CA GLU A 18 -2.27 -8.28 8.08
C GLU A 18 -1.49 -7.19 8.83
N ASP A 19 -0.36 -6.74 8.28
CA ASP A 19 0.42 -5.63 8.86
C ASP A 19 -0.38 -4.33 8.89
N LEU A 20 -1.18 -4.09 7.84
CA LEU A 20 -2.04 -2.91 7.78
C LEU A 20 -3.15 -2.97 8.84
N ALA A 21 -3.81 -4.11 9.00
CA ALA A 21 -4.87 -4.30 10.00
C ALA A 21 -4.32 -4.19 11.43
N ASP A 22 -3.17 -4.79 11.71
CA ASP A 22 -2.53 -4.71 13.01
C ASP A 22 -2.16 -3.25 13.34
N SER A 23 -1.53 -2.55 12.41
CA SER A 23 -1.14 -1.15 12.60
C SER A 23 -2.33 -0.21 12.76
N LEU A 24 -3.40 -0.44 11.99
CA LEU A 24 -4.65 0.31 12.13
C LEU A 24 -5.26 0.10 13.53
N ASN A 25 -5.32 -1.13 13.99
CA ASN A 25 -5.85 -1.44 15.31
C ASN A 25 -5.01 -0.85 16.44
N VAL A 26 -3.69 -0.81 16.31
CA VAL A 26 -2.82 -0.10 17.28
C VAL A 26 -3.14 1.40 17.31
N ALA A 27 -3.32 2.01 16.13
CA ALA A 27 -3.69 3.42 16.04
C ALA A 27 -5.07 3.69 16.66
N LEU A 28 -6.08 2.88 16.37
CA LEU A 28 -7.43 3.01 16.95
C LEU A 28 -7.40 2.85 18.48
N GLN A 29 -6.69 1.85 19.00
CA GLN A 29 -6.53 1.64 20.43
C GLN A 29 -5.86 2.82 21.14
N LYS A 30 -4.86 3.43 20.51
CA LYS A 30 -4.17 4.63 21.04
C LYS A 30 -5.14 5.78 21.34
N PHE A 31 -6.20 5.90 20.54
CA PHE A 31 -7.22 6.94 20.68
C PHE A 31 -8.53 6.43 21.32
N ASN A 32 -8.51 5.26 21.98
CA ASN A 32 -9.65 4.63 22.63
C ASN A 32 -10.83 4.37 21.67
N MET A 33 -10.55 4.05 20.43
CA MET A 33 -11.54 3.69 19.41
C MET A 33 -11.65 2.16 19.27
N PRO A 34 -12.81 1.65 18.80
CA PRO A 34 -13.00 0.21 18.56
C PRO A 34 -12.04 -0.33 17.51
N THR A 35 -11.57 -1.54 17.72
CA THR A 35 -10.74 -2.27 16.74
C THR A 35 -11.60 -3.08 15.78
N HIS A 36 -11.01 -3.50 14.65
CA HIS A 36 -11.64 -4.25 13.60
C HIS A 36 -10.92 -5.57 13.31
N SER A 37 -11.67 -6.56 12.85
CA SER A 37 -11.11 -7.78 12.28
C SER A 37 -10.38 -7.50 10.97
N LYS A 38 -9.47 -8.39 10.58
CA LYS A 38 -8.78 -8.29 9.28
C LYS A 38 -9.76 -8.27 8.10
N ASP A 39 -10.87 -9.00 8.18
CA ASP A 39 -11.86 -9.04 7.10
C ASP A 39 -12.65 -7.73 6.99
N GLU A 40 -12.94 -7.06 8.12
CA GLU A 40 -13.51 -5.72 8.09
C GLU A 40 -12.52 -4.71 7.48
N VAL A 41 -11.26 -4.73 7.93
CA VAL A 41 -10.22 -3.84 7.39
C VAL A 41 -10.05 -4.03 5.88
N ARG A 42 -10.15 -5.27 5.37
CA ARG A 42 -10.14 -5.55 3.92
C ARG A 42 -11.17 -4.73 3.15
N THR A 43 -12.32 -4.45 3.73
CA THR A 43 -13.37 -3.66 3.07
C THR A 43 -13.09 -2.14 3.08
N TYR A 44 -12.17 -1.68 3.92
CA TYR A 44 -11.83 -0.27 4.07
C TYR A 44 -10.73 0.19 3.11
N VAL A 45 -9.84 -0.74 2.72
CA VAL A 45 -8.65 -0.44 1.89
C VAL A 45 -9.00 -0.19 0.42
N GLY A 46 -8.04 0.42 -0.32
CA GLY A 46 -8.11 0.59 -1.78
C GLY A 46 -8.11 2.03 -2.28
N ASN A 47 -8.48 3.01 -1.42
CA ASN A 47 -8.53 4.43 -1.79
C ASN A 47 -7.52 5.30 -1.02
N GLY A 48 -6.40 4.72 -0.61
CA GLY A 48 -5.40 5.36 0.23
C GLY A 48 -5.71 5.25 1.73
N ILE A 49 -4.69 5.50 2.55
CA ILE A 49 -4.73 5.27 4.00
C ILE A 49 -5.72 6.22 4.69
N HIS A 50 -5.77 7.48 4.28
CA HIS A 50 -6.71 8.43 4.88
C HIS A 50 -8.17 7.95 4.79
N LYS A 51 -8.58 7.47 3.60
CA LYS A 51 -9.91 6.88 3.41
C LYS A 51 -10.12 5.58 4.19
N THR A 52 -9.09 4.79 4.37
CA THR A 52 -9.14 3.59 5.20
C THR A 52 -9.46 3.98 6.66
N ILE A 53 -8.78 4.99 7.18
CA ILE A 53 -9.00 5.47 8.56
C ILE A 53 -10.39 6.11 8.70
N GLU A 54 -10.83 6.96 7.77
CA GLU A 54 -12.18 7.52 7.78
C GLU A 54 -13.28 6.45 7.90
N ARG A 55 -13.08 5.29 7.26
CA ARG A 55 -14.03 4.16 7.31
C ARG A 55 -13.91 3.34 8.60
N ALA A 56 -12.76 3.36 9.23
CA ALA A 56 -12.48 2.56 10.43
C ALA A 56 -12.85 3.28 11.73
N VAL A 57 -12.85 4.60 11.76
CA VAL A 57 -13.22 5.35 12.98
C VAL A 57 -14.74 5.34 13.20
N PRO A 58 -15.22 5.53 14.46
CA PRO A 58 -16.64 5.62 14.75
C PRO A 58 -17.35 6.73 13.95
N PRO A 59 -18.66 6.57 13.65
CA PRO A 59 -19.45 7.64 13.05
C PRO A 59 -19.37 8.93 13.88
N ASN A 60 -19.29 10.07 13.20
CA ASN A 60 -19.19 11.41 13.82
C ASN A 60 -17.85 11.70 14.53
N THR A 61 -16.81 10.92 14.31
CA THR A 61 -15.46 11.29 14.71
C THR A 61 -15.07 12.62 14.05
N SER A 62 -14.49 13.54 14.81
CA SER A 62 -14.09 14.85 14.29
C SER A 62 -12.96 14.70 13.25
N ASN A 63 -12.88 15.63 12.28
CA ASN A 63 -11.77 15.64 11.34
C ASN A 63 -10.42 15.76 12.05
N GLU A 64 -10.31 16.50 13.14
CA GLU A 64 -9.11 16.63 13.95
C GLU A 64 -8.67 15.28 14.53
N ASP A 65 -9.60 14.48 15.04
CA ASP A 65 -9.28 13.15 15.58
C ASP A 65 -8.91 12.17 14.45
N ILE A 66 -9.56 12.26 13.28
CA ILE A 66 -9.18 11.46 12.10
C ILE A 66 -7.73 11.76 11.69
N GLU A 67 -7.34 13.05 11.63
CA GLU A 67 -5.97 13.43 11.31
C GLU A 67 -4.96 12.92 12.37
N ARG A 68 -5.30 12.98 13.66
CA ARG A 68 -4.44 12.45 14.72
C ARG A 68 -4.24 10.93 14.61
N VAL A 69 -5.29 10.19 14.26
CA VAL A 69 -5.20 8.75 14.00
C VAL A 69 -4.35 8.49 12.77
N TYR A 70 -4.52 9.28 11.70
CA TYR A 70 -3.75 9.17 10.45
C TYR A 70 -2.26 9.42 10.66
N GLU A 71 -1.89 10.47 11.37
CA GLU A 71 -0.50 10.81 11.68
C GLU A 71 0.16 9.68 12.50
N PHE A 72 -0.51 9.22 13.57
CA PHE A 72 0.01 8.12 14.38
C PHE A 72 0.12 6.82 13.57
N PHE A 73 -0.90 6.46 12.79
CA PHE A 73 -0.87 5.28 11.94
C PHE A 73 0.30 5.34 10.97
N THR A 74 0.49 6.48 10.29
CA THR A 74 1.52 6.64 9.26
C THR A 74 2.92 6.45 9.84
N GLU A 75 3.18 7.03 11.02
CA GLU A 75 4.45 6.87 11.71
C GLU A 75 4.66 5.42 12.18
N TYR A 76 3.65 4.82 12.78
CA TYR A 76 3.72 3.45 13.28
C TYR A 76 3.89 2.42 12.14
N TYR A 77 3.10 2.56 11.07
CA TYR A 77 3.10 1.64 9.94
C TYR A 77 4.41 1.65 9.15
N LYS A 78 5.13 2.76 9.15
CA LYS A 78 6.44 2.88 8.52
C LYS A 78 7.42 1.78 8.98
N ASP A 79 7.45 1.50 10.27
CA ASP A 79 8.35 0.51 10.85
C ASP A 79 7.73 -0.90 10.95
N HIS A 80 6.42 -1.04 10.70
CA HIS A 80 5.67 -2.28 10.92
C HIS A 80 5.05 -2.88 9.65
N CYS A 81 5.25 -2.28 8.48
CA CYS A 81 4.61 -2.70 7.22
C CYS A 81 5.23 -3.93 6.54
N GLN A 82 6.24 -4.53 7.15
CA GLN A 82 7.02 -5.63 6.56
C GLN A 82 7.18 -6.86 7.48
N ILE A 83 6.41 -6.92 8.57
CA ILE A 83 6.52 -7.98 9.58
C ILE A 83 5.89 -9.28 9.07
N LYS A 84 4.69 -9.19 8.51
CA LYS A 84 3.89 -10.31 7.97
C LYS A 84 3.66 -10.20 6.47
N THR A 85 3.95 -9.04 5.90
CA THR A 85 3.83 -8.77 4.47
C THR A 85 4.72 -9.70 3.65
N LYS A 86 4.16 -10.29 2.61
CA LYS A 86 4.87 -11.24 1.72
C LYS A 86 4.33 -11.18 0.29
N PRO A 87 5.15 -11.51 -0.71
CA PRO A 87 4.68 -11.69 -2.07
C PRO A 87 3.65 -12.83 -2.16
N TYR A 88 2.63 -12.66 -3.00
CA TYR A 88 1.79 -13.79 -3.39
C TYR A 88 2.59 -14.83 -4.16
N ASN A 89 2.18 -16.11 -4.05
CA ASN A 89 2.83 -17.21 -4.73
C ASN A 89 2.88 -16.97 -6.26
N GLY A 90 4.02 -17.21 -6.87
CA GLY A 90 4.23 -17.10 -8.31
C GLY A 90 4.53 -15.68 -8.81
N ILE A 91 4.41 -14.63 -7.99
CA ILE A 91 4.65 -13.25 -8.44
C ILE A 91 6.12 -13.03 -8.82
N LYS A 92 7.06 -13.52 -8.02
CA LYS A 92 8.51 -13.36 -8.33
C LYS A 92 8.84 -14.02 -9.67
N GLU A 93 8.37 -15.23 -9.90
CA GLU A 93 8.55 -15.97 -11.15
C GLU A 93 7.90 -15.24 -12.33
N LEU A 94 6.71 -14.68 -12.14
CA LEU A 94 6.03 -13.89 -13.17
C LEU A 94 6.86 -12.68 -13.58
N ILE A 95 7.36 -11.90 -12.62
CA ILE A 95 8.17 -10.70 -12.88
C ILE A 95 9.45 -11.08 -13.63
N MET A 96 10.16 -12.11 -13.17
CA MET A 96 11.37 -12.59 -13.83
C MET A 96 11.11 -13.06 -15.26
N ASN A 97 10.00 -13.77 -15.50
CA ASN A 97 9.61 -14.23 -16.84
C ASN A 97 9.28 -13.05 -17.78
N LEU A 98 8.64 -11.99 -17.28
CA LEU A 98 8.37 -10.79 -18.07
C LEU A 98 9.68 -10.09 -18.46
N ARG A 99 10.59 -9.90 -17.53
CA ARG A 99 11.91 -9.29 -17.76
C ARG A 99 12.74 -10.09 -18.75
N ASN A 100 12.76 -11.42 -18.63
CA ASN A 100 13.48 -12.30 -19.55
C ASN A 100 12.93 -12.21 -21.00
N ARG A 101 11.69 -11.74 -21.17
CA ARG A 101 11.06 -11.46 -22.46
C ARG A 101 11.28 -10.02 -22.94
N GLY A 102 12.06 -9.23 -22.24
CA GLY A 102 12.31 -7.83 -22.55
C GLY A 102 11.11 -6.90 -22.28
N ILE A 103 10.18 -7.31 -21.39
CA ILE A 103 9.04 -6.49 -20.95
C ILE A 103 9.47 -5.72 -19.73
N LEU A 104 9.37 -4.40 -19.77
CA LEU A 104 9.61 -3.53 -18.62
C LEU A 104 8.58 -3.80 -17.53
N THR A 105 8.99 -3.72 -16.27
CA THR A 105 8.11 -3.98 -15.13
C THR A 105 8.11 -2.81 -14.17
N ALA A 106 6.93 -2.37 -13.75
CA ALA A 106 6.79 -1.25 -12.83
C ALA A 106 5.72 -1.52 -11.77
N VAL A 107 5.85 -0.84 -10.63
CA VAL A 107 4.85 -0.81 -9.57
C VAL A 107 4.33 0.61 -9.40
N ILE A 108 3.00 0.77 -9.32
CA ILE A 108 2.34 2.01 -8.91
C ILE A 108 1.37 1.73 -7.76
N SER A 109 1.42 2.52 -6.69
CA SER A 109 0.58 2.33 -5.51
C SER A 109 0.14 3.67 -4.90
N ASN A 110 -1.05 3.69 -4.30
CA ASN A 110 -1.50 4.81 -3.45
C ASN A 110 -0.86 4.80 -2.04
N LYS A 111 0.08 3.89 -1.82
CA LYS A 111 0.91 3.80 -0.61
C LYS A 111 2.03 4.85 -0.67
N ASN A 112 2.49 5.31 0.49
CA ASN A 112 3.65 6.21 0.59
C ASN A 112 4.83 5.74 -0.29
N ASN A 113 5.45 6.67 -1.02
CA ASN A 113 6.47 6.36 -2.03
C ASN A 113 7.72 5.70 -1.45
N GLU A 114 8.18 6.10 -0.27
CA GLU A 114 9.34 5.47 0.38
C GLU A 114 9.00 4.02 0.74
N ALA A 115 7.84 3.79 1.36
CA ALA A 115 7.39 2.44 1.70
C ALA A 115 7.22 1.54 0.47
N VAL A 116 6.77 2.07 -0.68
CA VAL A 116 6.72 1.31 -1.95
C VAL A 116 8.11 0.88 -2.38
N LYS A 117 9.08 1.80 -2.39
CA LYS A 117 10.46 1.52 -2.78
C LYS A 117 11.13 0.49 -1.86
N ASP A 118 10.97 0.66 -0.54
CA ASP A 118 11.55 -0.23 0.46
C ASP A 118 10.99 -1.65 0.33
N LEU A 119 9.67 -1.79 0.16
CA LEU A 119 9.02 -3.08 -0.05
C LEU A 119 9.42 -3.72 -1.39
N CYS A 120 9.54 -2.95 -2.46
CA CYS A 120 10.03 -3.45 -3.75
C CYS A 120 11.47 -3.97 -3.62
N HIS A 121 12.34 -3.20 -2.97
CA HIS A 121 13.72 -3.62 -2.73
C HIS A 121 13.80 -4.88 -1.86
N LEU A 122 13.14 -4.86 -0.71
CA LEU A 122 13.18 -5.96 0.26
C LEU A 122 12.57 -7.27 -0.29
N MET A 123 11.42 -7.17 -0.93
CA MET A 123 10.63 -8.35 -1.32
C MET A 123 10.98 -8.88 -2.71
N PHE A 124 11.50 -8.04 -3.62
CA PHE A 124 11.72 -8.38 -5.03
C PHE A 124 13.15 -8.16 -5.52
N ALA A 125 14.09 -7.74 -4.63
CA ALA A 125 15.51 -7.59 -4.97
C ALA A 125 15.70 -6.80 -6.28
N ASP A 126 15.07 -5.62 -6.39
CA ASP A 126 15.17 -4.70 -7.55
C ASP A 126 14.72 -5.33 -8.90
N CYS A 127 13.79 -6.28 -8.85
CA CYS A 127 13.23 -6.88 -10.08
C CYS A 127 12.33 -5.92 -10.88
N PHE A 128 11.96 -4.75 -10.35
CA PHE A 128 11.19 -3.73 -11.06
C PHE A 128 12.09 -2.66 -11.64
N ASP A 129 11.77 -2.22 -12.87
CA ASP A 129 12.48 -1.13 -13.54
C ASP A 129 12.07 0.24 -12.97
N TYR A 130 10.84 0.33 -12.43
CA TYR A 130 10.34 1.55 -11.82
C TYR A 130 9.33 1.27 -10.70
N CYS A 131 9.40 2.05 -9.61
CA CYS A 131 8.47 1.97 -8.48
C CYS A 131 8.00 3.38 -8.11
N LEU A 132 6.69 3.60 -8.07
CA LEU A 132 6.08 4.88 -7.74
C LEU A 132 4.95 4.69 -6.71
N GLY A 133 5.08 5.38 -5.60
CA GLY A 133 4.04 5.53 -4.57
C GLY A 133 3.46 6.95 -4.53
N ASP A 134 2.66 7.20 -3.50
CA ASP A 134 2.13 8.54 -3.20
C ASP A 134 3.28 9.53 -3.03
N THR A 135 3.28 10.53 -3.90
CA THR A 135 4.31 11.57 -3.97
C THR A 135 3.63 12.93 -4.09
N PRO A 136 4.03 13.93 -3.31
CA PRO A 136 3.46 15.27 -3.38
C PRO A 136 3.46 15.82 -4.82
N GLY A 137 2.30 16.33 -5.26
CA GLY A 137 2.12 16.90 -6.58
C GLY A 137 1.71 15.91 -7.68
N ILE A 138 1.65 14.60 -7.39
CA ILE A 138 1.16 13.56 -8.30
C ILE A 138 -0.21 13.09 -7.83
N LYS A 139 -1.19 13.06 -8.73
CA LYS A 139 -2.54 12.59 -8.40
C LYS A 139 -2.57 11.06 -8.27
N LEU A 140 -3.18 10.60 -7.18
CA LEU A 140 -3.32 9.18 -6.86
C LEU A 140 -4.27 8.46 -7.82
N LYS A 141 -4.14 7.13 -7.89
CA LYS A 141 -5.12 6.27 -8.57
C LYS A 141 -6.52 6.47 -7.98
N PRO A 142 -7.58 6.56 -8.79
CA PRO A 142 -7.69 6.13 -10.19
C PRO A 142 -7.31 7.19 -11.24
N HIS A 143 -6.71 8.32 -10.86
CA HIS A 143 -6.21 9.27 -11.84
C HIS A 143 -5.05 8.65 -12.63
N ARG A 144 -5.01 8.90 -13.96
CA ARG A 144 -4.03 8.27 -14.87
C ARG A 144 -2.60 8.75 -14.70
N GLU A 145 -2.39 9.85 -13.99
CA GLU A 145 -1.09 10.56 -13.91
C GLU A 145 0.06 9.66 -13.47
N MET A 146 -0.17 8.78 -12.47
CA MET A 146 0.85 7.81 -12.04
C MET A 146 1.25 6.85 -13.17
N VAL A 147 0.32 6.45 -14.03
CA VAL A 147 0.59 5.60 -15.20
C VAL A 147 1.34 6.36 -16.28
N ASP A 148 0.98 7.63 -16.51
CA ASP A 148 1.61 8.47 -17.54
C ASP A 148 3.07 8.81 -17.24
N ILE A 149 3.46 8.82 -15.96
CA ILE A 149 4.82 9.09 -15.50
C ILE A 149 5.67 7.82 -15.53
N THR A 150 5.06 6.65 -15.36
CA THR A 150 5.72 5.35 -15.32
C THR A 150 5.97 4.78 -16.71
#